data_6716d0dfdc9d743dacf1782c7ed4be54
#
_entry.id   6716d0dfdc9d743dacf1782c7ed4be54
#
_cell.length_a   1.000
_cell.length_b   1.000
_cell.length_c   1.000
_cell.angle_alpha   90.00
_cell.angle_beta   90.00
_cell.angle_gamma   90.00
#
_symmetry.space_group_name_H-M   'P 1'
#
loop_
_entity.id
_entity.type
_entity.pdbx_description
1 polymer ?
#
loop_
_entity_poly.entity_id
_entity_poly.type
_entity_poly.pdbx_seq_one_letter_code
_entity_poly.pdbx_strand_id
1 'polypeptide(L)'
;MNRQVLLRERPQGLVTATTTEYVEGPMPQCSEGQALIRVGYLSIDPTIRTWMDDAPGYLPPIEIGAVVRGAGAGVVVESRTSRYSVGDIVIGMTGWQEWCLATEENKFSVVPTGLGLDLPTVMNVLGVTGITAWFGMTDVGQLQTGDVVVVSGAAGATGSVAGQIAKARGASLVVGIAGGPEKCAEVVERYGFDVCLDYREPHLARRLREVCPRGIDVYFDNVGGEVLDSVLLNIGMNGRIVLCGAISQYNSAGAFGLKNHTMMIMRRASMKGFIVLDYASRYAEAQLELGAMVLNGQLHHAEHVVEGLANTPDALNLLFSGGNHGKTLVVVDPTVVLN
;
A
#
# COMPACT_ATOMS: atom_id res chain seq x y z
N MET A 1 -24.98 -18.44 -1.12
CA MET A 1 -24.88 -17.26 -1.99
C MET A 1 -23.55 -16.61 -1.74
N ASN A 2 -22.96 -15.94 -2.74
CA ASN A 2 -21.70 -15.18 -2.61
C ASN A 2 -22.01 -13.71 -2.87
N ARG A 3 -21.87 -12.85 -1.85
CA ARG A 3 -22.01 -11.41 -2.02
C ARG A 3 -20.72 -10.84 -2.62
N GLN A 4 -20.87 -9.93 -3.60
CA GLN A 4 -19.78 -9.43 -4.44
C GLN A 4 -19.98 -7.95 -4.74
N VAL A 5 -18.89 -7.24 -4.98
CA VAL A 5 -18.89 -5.88 -5.53
C VAL A 5 -18.34 -5.94 -6.94
N LEU A 6 -19.18 -5.64 -7.93
CA LEU A 6 -18.83 -5.67 -9.34
C LEU A 6 -18.52 -4.26 -9.86
N LEU A 7 -17.61 -4.15 -10.82
CA LEU A 7 -17.38 -2.91 -11.57
C LEU A 7 -18.48 -2.76 -12.64
N ARG A 8 -19.22 -1.64 -12.63
CA ARG A 8 -20.31 -1.37 -13.58
C ARG A 8 -19.94 -0.37 -14.65
N GLU A 9 -19.17 0.64 -14.29
CA GLU A 9 -18.70 1.66 -15.24
C GLU A 9 -17.30 2.14 -14.85
N ARG A 10 -16.59 2.74 -15.79
CA ARG A 10 -15.28 3.34 -15.56
C ARG A 10 -15.45 4.63 -14.75
N PRO A 11 -14.80 4.76 -13.56
CA PRO A 11 -14.96 5.96 -12.73
C PRO A 11 -14.31 7.19 -13.38
N GLN A 12 -14.99 8.33 -13.29
CA GLN A 12 -14.45 9.65 -13.63
C GLN A 12 -14.14 10.38 -12.33
N GLY A 13 -12.89 10.27 -11.85
CA GLY A 13 -12.54 10.73 -10.52
C GLY A 13 -12.76 9.66 -9.44
N LEU A 14 -13.40 10.01 -8.33
CA LEU A 14 -13.73 9.08 -7.24
C LEU A 14 -14.74 8.02 -7.68
N VAL A 15 -14.74 6.88 -6.98
CA VAL A 15 -15.74 5.83 -7.15
C VAL A 15 -17.10 6.35 -6.65
N THR A 16 -18.14 6.19 -7.45
CA THR A 16 -19.51 6.64 -7.14
C THR A 16 -20.46 5.44 -6.98
N ALA A 17 -21.70 5.70 -6.59
CA ALA A 17 -22.72 4.67 -6.47
C ALA A 17 -23.06 3.97 -7.80
N THR A 18 -22.74 4.58 -8.95
CA THR A 18 -22.92 3.97 -10.28
C THR A 18 -21.70 3.18 -10.75
N THR A 19 -20.53 3.48 -10.20
CA THR A 19 -19.26 2.81 -10.58
C THR A 19 -19.26 1.34 -10.22
N THR A 20 -19.83 0.99 -9.06
CA THR A 20 -19.87 -0.37 -8.55
C THR A 20 -21.27 -0.82 -8.19
N GLU A 21 -21.51 -2.11 -8.20
CA GLU A 21 -22.76 -2.70 -7.75
C GLU A 21 -22.51 -3.83 -6.77
N TYR A 22 -23.23 -3.80 -5.65
CA TYR A 22 -23.24 -4.87 -4.65
C TYR A 22 -24.32 -5.88 -5.00
N VAL A 23 -23.94 -7.12 -5.27
CA VAL A 23 -24.83 -8.17 -5.77
C VAL A 23 -24.69 -9.48 -5.00
N GLU A 24 -25.70 -10.33 -5.10
CA GLU A 24 -25.63 -11.74 -4.69
C GLU A 24 -25.45 -12.62 -5.94
N GLY A 25 -24.35 -13.35 -5.99
CA GLY A 25 -24.02 -14.31 -7.02
C GLY A 25 -24.11 -15.77 -6.53
N PRO A 26 -23.87 -16.73 -7.41
CA PRO A 26 -23.78 -18.14 -7.03
C PRO A 26 -22.56 -18.40 -6.15
N MET A 27 -22.69 -19.38 -5.24
CA MET A 27 -21.56 -19.86 -4.46
C MET A 27 -20.55 -20.54 -5.38
N PRO A 28 -19.24 -20.19 -5.31
CA PRO A 28 -18.22 -20.88 -6.06
C PRO A 28 -18.17 -22.37 -5.71
N GLN A 29 -18.00 -23.23 -6.71
CA GLN A 29 -17.86 -24.68 -6.51
C GLN A 29 -16.40 -25.08 -6.64
N CYS A 30 -15.87 -25.74 -5.62
CA CYS A 30 -14.48 -26.20 -5.59
C CYS A 30 -14.34 -27.45 -6.48
N SER A 31 -13.46 -27.37 -7.48
CA SER A 31 -13.10 -28.46 -8.39
C SER A 31 -11.72 -29.02 -8.07
N GLU A 32 -11.34 -30.11 -8.74
CA GLU A 32 -10.00 -30.72 -8.57
C GLU A 32 -8.89 -29.68 -8.85
N GLY A 33 -7.88 -29.65 -8.00
CA GLY A 33 -6.77 -28.68 -8.05
C GLY A 33 -7.09 -27.34 -7.40
N GLN A 34 -8.28 -27.13 -6.84
CA GLN A 34 -8.74 -25.86 -6.26
C GLN A 34 -8.95 -25.94 -4.75
N ALA A 35 -9.03 -24.76 -4.13
CA ALA A 35 -9.52 -24.63 -2.75
C ALA A 35 -10.52 -23.48 -2.66
N LEU A 36 -11.58 -23.68 -1.86
CA LEU A 36 -12.59 -22.65 -1.57
C LEU A 36 -12.17 -21.86 -0.34
N ILE A 37 -12.14 -20.55 -0.47
CA ILE A 37 -11.73 -19.60 0.57
C ILE A 37 -12.93 -18.79 0.99
N ARG A 38 -13.17 -18.71 2.29
CA ARG A 38 -14.08 -17.76 2.92
C ARG A 38 -13.26 -16.54 3.30
N VAL A 39 -13.59 -15.39 2.70
CA VAL A 39 -12.85 -14.14 2.84
C VAL A 39 -13.18 -13.49 4.18
N GLY A 40 -12.16 -13.14 4.95
CA GLY A 40 -12.30 -12.44 6.23
C GLY A 40 -12.02 -10.96 6.12
N TYR A 41 -10.97 -10.60 5.40
CA TYR A 41 -10.49 -9.22 5.27
C TYR A 41 -10.13 -8.90 3.83
N LEU A 42 -10.37 -7.65 3.44
CA LEU A 42 -9.90 -7.07 2.18
C LEU A 42 -8.89 -5.96 2.45
N SER A 43 -7.83 -5.96 1.67
CA SER A 43 -6.84 -4.89 1.62
C SER A 43 -7.32 -3.78 0.69
N ILE A 44 -7.41 -2.56 1.18
CA ILE A 44 -7.78 -1.41 0.36
C ILE A 44 -6.51 -0.63 0.03
N ASP A 45 -6.22 -0.55 -1.27
CA ASP A 45 -5.01 0.06 -1.81
C ASP A 45 -5.37 1.05 -2.92
N PRO A 46 -4.72 2.23 -2.98
CA PRO A 46 -5.06 3.27 -3.96
C PRO A 46 -4.95 2.80 -5.41
N THR A 47 -4.06 1.85 -5.68
CA THR A 47 -3.84 1.27 -7.01
C THR A 47 -5.08 0.56 -7.58
N ILE A 48 -6.01 0.11 -6.73
CA ILE A 48 -7.28 -0.51 -7.17
C ILE A 48 -8.05 0.46 -8.08
N ARG A 49 -7.99 1.76 -7.78
CA ARG A 49 -8.62 2.80 -8.60
C ARG A 49 -8.07 2.80 -10.04
N THR A 50 -6.75 2.62 -10.20
CA THR A 50 -6.12 2.61 -11.53
C THR A 50 -6.47 1.36 -12.34
N TRP A 51 -6.80 0.25 -11.70
CA TRP A 51 -7.24 -0.97 -12.39
C TRP A 51 -8.69 -0.89 -12.88
N MET A 52 -9.46 0.10 -12.41
CA MET A 52 -10.81 0.37 -12.89
C MET A 52 -10.82 1.19 -14.19
N ASP A 53 -9.71 1.84 -14.57
CA ASP A 53 -9.58 2.57 -15.84
C ASP A 53 -9.36 1.61 -16.99
N ASP A 54 -9.74 2.04 -18.20
CA ASP A 54 -9.43 1.33 -19.45
C ASP A 54 -8.12 1.84 -20.02
N ALA A 55 -7.04 1.57 -19.28
CA ALA A 55 -5.70 2.02 -19.63
C ALA A 55 -4.67 0.92 -19.37
N PRO A 56 -3.58 0.85 -20.18
CA PRO A 56 -2.50 -0.08 -19.93
C PRO A 56 -1.85 0.17 -18.57
N GLY A 57 -1.64 -0.92 -17.81
CA GLY A 57 -0.98 -0.90 -16.50
C GLY A 57 -0.14 -2.16 -16.31
N TYR A 58 0.41 -2.35 -15.12
CA TYR A 58 1.16 -3.57 -14.79
C TYR A 58 0.24 -4.79 -14.54
N LEU A 59 -1.06 -4.55 -14.37
CA LEU A 59 -2.12 -5.57 -14.45
C LEU A 59 -3.15 -5.13 -15.49
N PRO A 60 -3.83 -6.07 -16.16
CA PRO A 60 -4.90 -5.72 -17.10
C PRO A 60 -6.04 -4.99 -16.38
N PRO A 61 -6.79 -4.10 -17.06
CA PRO A 61 -7.99 -3.48 -16.53
C PRO A 61 -8.98 -4.50 -15.97
N ILE A 62 -9.76 -4.09 -14.97
CA ILE A 62 -10.89 -4.88 -14.48
C ILE A 62 -12.00 -4.82 -15.55
N GLU A 63 -12.52 -5.96 -15.97
CA GLU A 63 -13.63 -6.04 -16.92
C GLU A 63 -14.92 -5.47 -16.32
N ILE A 64 -15.72 -4.78 -17.14
CA ILE A 64 -17.06 -4.34 -16.72
C ILE A 64 -17.92 -5.57 -16.43
N GLY A 65 -18.58 -5.59 -15.29
CA GLY A 65 -19.35 -6.72 -14.77
C GLY A 65 -18.54 -7.74 -13.98
N ALA A 66 -17.20 -7.61 -13.93
CA ALA A 66 -16.36 -8.47 -13.11
C ALA A 66 -16.31 -7.99 -11.64
N VAL A 67 -15.97 -8.91 -10.73
CA VAL A 67 -15.68 -8.59 -9.33
C VAL A 67 -14.49 -7.63 -9.28
N VAL A 68 -14.60 -6.56 -8.50
CA VAL A 68 -13.49 -5.61 -8.31
C VAL A 68 -12.29 -6.34 -7.72
N ARG A 69 -11.15 -6.23 -8.42
CA ARG A 69 -9.89 -6.86 -8.01
C ARG A 69 -9.35 -6.22 -6.74
N GLY A 70 -8.90 -7.04 -5.80
CA GLY A 70 -8.26 -6.60 -4.58
C GLY A 70 -7.63 -7.78 -3.84
N ALA A 71 -6.56 -7.51 -3.10
CA ALA A 71 -5.99 -8.50 -2.20
C ALA A 71 -6.85 -8.65 -0.95
N GLY A 72 -6.77 -9.82 -0.32
CA GLY A 72 -7.48 -10.10 0.92
C GLY A 72 -6.89 -11.30 1.64
N ALA A 73 -7.42 -11.56 2.81
CA ALA A 73 -7.12 -12.75 3.60
C ALA A 73 -8.40 -13.54 3.87
N GLY A 74 -8.29 -14.84 3.96
CA GLY A 74 -9.40 -15.72 4.25
C GLY A 74 -8.97 -17.06 4.81
N VAL A 75 -9.95 -17.88 5.15
CA VAL A 75 -9.74 -19.26 5.62
C VAL A 75 -10.16 -20.26 4.54
N VAL A 76 -9.35 -21.29 4.32
CA VAL A 76 -9.68 -22.40 3.46
C VAL A 76 -10.76 -23.25 4.11
N VAL A 77 -11.92 -23.39 3.46
CA VAL A 77 -13.06 -24.18 3.99
C VAL A 77 -13.29 -25.50 3.25
N GLU A 78 -12.82 -25.61 2.00
CA GLU A 78 -12.78 -26.84 1.22
C GLU A 78 -11.48 -26.85 0.41
N SER A 79 -10.83 -28.00 0.30
CA SER A 79 -9.62 -28.16 -0.50
C SER A 79 -9.67 -29.44 -1.30
N ARG A 80 -9.40 -29.33 -2.61
CA ARG A 80 -9.21 -30.44 -3.55
C ARG A 80 -7.82 -30.35 -4.20
N THR A 81 -6.84 -29.89 -3.44
CA THR A 81 -5.45 -29.77 -3.84
C THR A 81 -4.53 -30.06 -2.64
N SER A 82 -3.34 -30.55 -2.89
CA SER A 82 -2.34 -30.77 -1.83
C SER A 82 -1.66 -29.49 -1.35
N ARG A 83 -1.94 -28.36 -2.00
CA ARG A 83 -1.30 -27.05 -1.68
C ARG A 83 -1.85 -26.39 -0.43
N TYR A 84 -3.14 -26.61 -0.14
CA TYR A 84 -3.84 -25.98 0.99
C TYR A 84 -4.57 -27.03 1.81
N SER A 85 -4.56 -26.83 3.13
CA SER A 85 -5.35 -27.61 4.09
C SER A 85 -6.57 -26.82 4.54
N VAL A 86 -7.67 -27.51 4.84
CA VAL A 86 -8.84 -26.88 5.47
C VAL A 86 -8.42 -26.30 6.82
N GLY A 87 -8.76 -25.03 7.05
CA GLY A 87 -8.34 -24.28 8.22
C GLY A 87 -7.12 -23.38 8.00
N ASP A 88 -6.37 -23.55 6.90
CA ASP A 88 -5.26 -22.64 6.57
C ASP A 88 -5.80 -21.22 6.41
N ILE A 89 -5.11 -20.25 7.03
CA ILE A 89 -5.29 -18.83 6.74
C ILE A 89 -4.40 -18.48 5.55
N VAL A 90 -4.99 -17.84 4.55
CA VAL A 90 -4.32 -17.56 3.28
C VAL A 90 -4.50 -16.11 2.87
N ILE A 91 -3.50 -15.53 2.19
CA ILE A 91 -3.50 -14.18 1.62
C ILE A 91 -3.26 -14.27 0.11
N GLY A 92 -4.08 -13.55 -0.67
CA GLY A 92 -3.96 -13.50 -2.13
C GLY A 92 -4.98 -12.57 -2.75
N MET A 93 -5.21 -12.70 -4.06
CA MET A 93 -6.19 -11.89 -4.80
C MET A 93 -7.60 -12.46 -4.63
N THR A 94 -8.28 -12.06 -3.55
CA THR A 94 -9.64 -12.50 -3.25
C THR A 94 -10.69 -11.85 -4.16
N GLY A 95 -10.43 -10.64 -4.64
CA GLY A 95 -11.47 -9.75 -5.15
C GLY A 95 -12.38 -9.26 -4.02
N TRP A 96 -13.24 -8.30 -4.31
CA TRP A 96 -14.23 -7.76 -3.35
C TRP A 96 -15.45 -8.68 -3.27
N GLN A 97 -15.33 -9.76 -2.55
CA GLN A 97 -16.38 -10.78 -2.39
C GLN A 97 -16.20 -11.59 -1.12
N GLU A 98 -17.24 -12.35 -0.73
CA GLU A 98 -17.21 -13.18 0.48
C GLU A 98 -16.51 -14.53 0.28
N TRP A 99 -16.56 -15.07 -0.95
CA TRP A 99 -16.03 -16.38 -1.28
C TRP A 99 -15.25 -16.33 -2.58
N CYS A 100 -14.11 -16.94 -2.62
CA CYS A 100 -13.29 -17.06 -3.84
C CYS A 100 -12.63 -18.43 -3.94
N LEU A 101 -12.05 -18.73 -5.10
CA LEU A 101 -11.28 -19.92 -5.33
C LEU A 101 -9.78 -19.60 -5.43
N ALA A 102 -8.97 -20.38 -4.74
CA ALA A 102 -7.57 -20.52 -5.09
C ALA A 102 -7.46 -21.50 -6.26
N THR A 103 -6.74 -21.10 -7.31
CA THR A 103 -6.51 -21.88 -8.54
C THR A 103 -5.02 -21.89 -8.88
N GLU A 104 -4.62 -22.54 -9.96
CA GLU A 104 -3.24 -22.47 -10.45
C GLU A 104 -2.87 -21.06 -10.93
N GLU A 105 -3.81 -20.32 -11.50
CA GLU A 105 -3.61 -18.93 -11.97
C GLU A 105 -3.71 -17.91 -10.83
N ASN A 106 -4.56 -18.19 -9.82
CA ASN A 106 -4.77 -17.32 -8.65
C ASN A 106 -4.30 -18.01 -7.38
N LYS A 107 -2.99 -18.02 -7.17
CA LYS A 107 -2.35 -18.66 -6.03
C LYS A 107 -2.40 -17.76 -4.79
N PHE A 108 -2.61 -18.40 -3.65
CA PHE A 108 -2.56 -17.78 -2.34
C PHE A 108 -1.33 -18.23 -1.58
N SER A 109 -0.86 -17.39 -0.68
CA SER A 109 0.19 -17.72 0.29
C SER A 109 -0.44 -18.13 1.61
N VAL A 110 -0.03 -19.27 2.16
CA VAL A 110 -0.44 -19.68 3.50
C VAL A 110 0.29 -18.82 4.53
N VAL A 111 -0.46 -18.27 5.47
CA VAL A 111 0.09 -17.51 6.61
C VAL A 111 0.57 -18.50 7.65
N PRO A 112 1.86 -18.46 8.04
CA PRO A 112 2.35 -19.35 9.09
C PRO A 112 1.62 -19.11 10.42
N THR A 113 1.34 -20.17 11.17
CA THR A 113 0.80 -20.09 12.52
C THR A 113 1.89 -19.77 13.54
N GLY A 114 1.49 -19.26 14.71
CA GLY A 114 2.42 -19.01 15.81
C GLY A 114 3.35 -17.80 15.61
N LEU A 115 2.99 -16.87 14.72
CA LEU A 115 3.76 -15.64 14.50
C LEU A 115 3.72 -14.66 15.68
N GLY A 116 2.74 -14.79 16.59
CA GLY A 116 2.51 -13.82 17.66
C GLY A 116 1.96 -12.48 17.16
N LEU A 117 1.41 -12.44 15.93
CA LEU A 117 0.82 -11.27 15.27
C LEU A 117 -0.62 -11.58 14.89
N ASP A 118 -1.48 -10.59 14.91
CA ASP A 118 -2.84 -10.72 14.39
C ASP A 118 -2.89 -10.60 12.85
N LEU A 119 -4.00 -11.00 12.26
CA LEU A 119 -4.17 -10.99 10.80
C LEU A 119 -4.12 -9.59 10.19
N PRO A 120 -4.73 -8.53 10.78
CA PRO A 120 -4.55 -7.15 10.33
C PRO A 120 -3.09 -6.71 10.24
N THR A 121 -2.27 -6.98 11.26
CA THR A 121 -0.83 -6.70 11.28
C THR A 121 -0.10 -7.43 10.15
N VAL A 122 -0.41 -8.72 9.95
CA VAL A 122 0.18 -9.53 8.87
C VAL A 122 -0.18 -8.93 7.50
N MET A 123 -1.44 -8.53 7.28
CA MET A 123 -1.89 -7.92 6.03
C MET A 123 -1.30 -6.53 5.78
N ASN A 124 -0.96 -5.79 6.84
CA ASN A 124 -0.32 -4.47 6.75
C ASN A 124 1.20 -4.63 6.59
N VAL A 125 1.90 -4.95 7.68
CA VAL A 125 3.38 -4.88 7.73
C VAL A 125 4.03 -6.04 6.98
N LEU A 126 3.53 -7.26 7.11
CA LEU A 126 4.05 -8.43 6.39
C LEU A 126 3.37 -8.65 5.03
N GLY A 127 2.38 -7.81 4.72
CA GLY A 127 1.68 -7.78 3.45
C GLY A 127 2.37 -6.90 2.40
N VAL A 128 1.67 -6.70 1.30
CA VAL A 128 2.19 -5.98 0.11
C VAL A 128 2.72 -4.59 0.47
N THR A 129 2.06 -3.85 1.39
CA THR A 129 2.44 -2.48 1.73
C THR A 129 3.77 -2.40 2.48
N GLY A 130 3.99 -3.23 3.49
CA GLY A 130 5.26 -3.28 4.20
C GLY A 130 6.40 -3.82 3.33
N ILE A 131 6.15 -4.89 2.56
CA ILE A 131 7.12 -5.45 1.61
C ILE A 131 7.51 -4.40 0.56
N THR A 132 6.55 -3.59 0.07
CA THR A 132 6.82 -2.47 -0.85
C THR A 132 7.75 -1.43 -0.21
N ALA A 133 7.49 -1.06 1.04
CA ALA A 133 8.34 -0.14 1.77
C ALA A 133 9.77 -0.69 1.92
N TRP A 134 9.90 -1.97 2.24
CA TRP A 134 11.20 -2.62 2.43
C TRP A 134 12.04 -2.63 1.15
N PHE A 135 11.51 -3.16 0.03
CA PHE A 135 12.23 -3.19 -1.25
C PHE A 135 12.47 -1.79 -1.81
N GLY A 136 11.50 -0.89 -1.65
CA GLY A 136 11.64 0.48 -2.09
C GLY A 136 12.79 1.21 -1.36
N MET A 137 12.97 0.98 -0.06
CA MET A 137 14.05 1.59 0.72
C MET A 137 15.40 0.87 0.48
N THR A 138 15.41 -0.46 0.44
CA THR A 138 16.65 -1.25 0.36
C THR A 138 17.21 -1.37 -1.05
N ASP A 139 16.42 -1.91 -1.98
CA ASP A 139 16.88 -2.26 -3.34
C ASP A 139 16.82 -1.06 -4.30
N VAL A 140 15.74 -0.27 -4.20
CA VAL A 140 15.51 0.85 -5.14
C VAL A 140 16.17 2.12 -4.63
N GLY A 141 15.90 2.49 -3.38
CA GLY A 141 16.46 3.66 -2.70
C GLY A 141 17.91 3.48 -2.25
N GLN A 142 18.37 2.22 -2.13
CA GLN A 142 19.73 1.89 -1.68
C GLN A 142 20.14 2.69 -0.43
N LEU A 143 19.22 2.71 0.53
CA LEU A 143 19.35 3.46 1.76
C LEU A 143 20.68 3.16 2.48
N GLN A 144 21.37 4.21 2.91
CA GLN A 144 22.65 4.15 3.62
C GLN A 144 22.57 4.85 4.97
N THR A 145 23.39 4.39 5.91
CA THR A 145 23.56 5.09 7.20
C THR A 145 24.02 6.52 6.97
N GLY A 146 23.35 7.47 7.65
CA GLY A 146 23.64 8.90 7.52
C GLY A 146 22.83 9.64 6.47
N ASP A 147 22.06 8.94 5.62
CA ASP A 147 21.17 9.56 4.62
C ASP A 147 20.14 10.50 5.28
N VAL A 148 19.80 11.56 4.58
CA VAL A 148 18.63 12.40 4.81
C VAL A 148 17.48 11.83 3.97
N VAL A 149 16.46 11.33 4.65
CA VAL A 149 15.32 10.65 4.02
C VAL A 149 14.06 11.49 4.12
N VAL A 150 13.35 11.62 3.00
CA VAL A 150 12.01 12.23 2.96
C VAL A 150 11.02 11.19 2.46
N VAL A 151 9.85 11.09 3.08
CA VAL A 151 8.78 10.15 2.71
C VAL A 151 7.48 10.92 2.53
N SER A 152 6.85 10.85 1.36
CA SER A 152 5.51 11.36 1.14
C SER A 152 4.44 10.32 1.47
N GLY A 153 3.23 10.78 1.85
CA GLY A 153 2.20 9.88 2.36
C GLY A 153 2.65 9.17 3.66
N ALA A 154 3.42 9.88 4.50
CA ALA A 154 4.11 9.33 5.66
C ALA A 154 3.19 8.73 6.73
N ALA A 155 1.92 9.17 6.81
CA ALA A 155 0.91 8.59 7.71
C ALA A 155 0.16 7.38 7.13
N GLY A 156 0.44 7.01 5.86
CA GLY A 156 -0.16 5.86 5.20
C GLY A 156 0.60 4.56 5.48
N ALA A 157 0.01 3.42 5.11
CA ALA A 157 0.56 2.09 5.36
C ALA A 157 2.01 1.91 4.89
N THR A 158 2.30 2.25 3.62
CA THR A 158 3.65 2.10 3.06
C THR A 158 4.62 3.17 3.58
N GLY A 159 4.16 4.43 3.66
CA GLY A 159 5.02 5.55 4.05
C GLY A 159 5.48 5.47 5.51
N SER A 160 4.60 5.09 6.43
CA SER A 160 4.95 4.93 7.84
C SER A 160 6.01 3.84 8.05
N VAL A 161 5.89 2.73 7.34
CA VAL A 161 6.88 1.64 7.39
C VAL A 161 8.20 2.07 6.76
N ALA A 162 8.18 2.76 5.60
CA ALA A 162 9.39 3.23 4.91
C ALA A 162 10.26 4.14 5.80
N GLY A 163 9.63 5.09 6.51
CA GLY A 163 10.37 5.97 7.41
C GLY A 163 10.94 5.26 8.63
N GLN A 164 10.23 4.28 9.19
CA GLN A 164 10.73 3.49 10.31
C GLN A 164 11.88 2.58 9.87
N ILE A 165 11.85 2.00 8.67
CA ILE A 165 13.00 1.30 8.09
C ILE A 165 14.19 2.25 7.98
N ALA A 166 13.98 3.50 7.53
CA ALA A 166 15.05 4.49 7.42
C ALA A 166 15.68 4.79 8.79
N LYS A 167 14.86 4.96 9.83
CA LYS A 167 15.36 5.15 11.22
C LYS A 167 16.16 3.95 11.69
N ALA A 168 15.64 2.75 11.54
CA ALA A 168 16.29 1.51 12.00
C ALA A 168 17.62 1.27 11.28
N ARG A 169 17.77 1.72 10.03
CA ARG A 169 19.00 1.60 9.24
C ARG A 169 19.95 2.79 9.39
N GLY A 170 19.67 3.70 10.33
CA GLY A 170 20.60 4.77 10.72
C GLY A 170 20.59 5.99 9.81
N ALA A 171 19.46 6.31 9.19
CA ALA A 171 19.28 7.61 8.53
C ALA A 171 19.54 8.75 9.54
N SER A 172 20.25 9.80 9.11
CA SER A 172 20.59 10.94 9.97
C SER A 172 19.40 11.86 10.24
N LEU A 173 18.41 11.85 9.32
CA LEU A 173 17.18 12.65 9.41
C LEU A 173 16.09 11.94 8.60
N VAL A 174 14.92 11.75 9.19
CA VAL A 174 13.74 11.21 8.52
C VAL A 174 12.61 12.22 8.60
N VAL A 175 12.20 12.75 7.45
CA VAL A 175 11.15 13.76 7.32
C VAL A 175 9.93 13.15 6.65
N GLY A 176 8.76 13.25 7.31
CA GLY A 176 7.48 12.89 6.74
C GLY A 176 6.84 14.08 5.98
N ILE A 177 6.05 13.76 4.96
CA ILE A 177 5.10 14.69 4.35
C ILE A 177 3.72 14.03 4.47
N ALA A 178 2.79 14.69 5.17
CA ALA A 178 1.43 14.19 5.40
C ALA A 178 0.40 15.33 5.26
N GLY A 179 -0.88 15.03 5.37
CA GLY A 179 -1.94 16.03 5.21
C GLY A 179 -2.65 16.34 6.51
N GLY A 180 -2.43 17.52 7.05
CA GLY A 180 -3.04 18.04 8.26
C GLY A 180 -2.19 17.80 9.52
N PRO A 181 -2.42 18.64 10.56
CA PRO A 181 -1.59 18.64 11.78
C PRO A 181 -1.70 17.32 12.57
N GLU A 182 -2.87 16.70 12.61
CA GLU A 182 -3.09 15.44 13.33
C GLU A 182 -2.24 14.30 12.74
N LYS A 183 -2.23 14.16 11.41
CA LYS A 183 -1.38 13.15 10.75
C LYS A 183 0.10 13.45 10.91
N CYS A 184 0.49 14.72 10.87
CA CYS A 184 1.88 15.11 11.12
C CYS A 184 2.31 14.78 12.56
N ALA A 185 1.45 14.99 13.54
CA ALA A 185 1.71 14.60 14.93
C ALA A 185 1.85 13.07 15.04
N GLU A 186 0.94 12.30 14.46
CA GLU A 186 1.01 10.83 14.45
C GLU A 186 2.33 10.33 13.82
N VAL A 187 2.78 10.94 12.72
CA VAL A 187 4.04 10.56 12.04
C VAL A 187 5.24 10.75 12.95
N VAL A 188 5.28 11.82 13.73
CA VAL A 188 6.39 12.07 14.67
C VAL A 188 6.26 11.23 15.93
N GLU A 189 5.10 11.27 16.58
CA GLU A 189 4.92 10.69 17.92
C GLU A 189 4.80 9.17 17.89
N ARG A 190 4.09 8.62 16.89
CA ARG A 190 3.85 7.17 16.78
C ARG A 190 4.90 6.46 15.95
N TYR A 191 5.27 7.03 14.79
CA TYR A 191 6.20 6.36 13.86
C TYR A 191 7.65 6.82 13.99
N GLY A 192 7.95 7.75 14.90
CA GLY A 192 9.31 8.15 15.26
C GLY A 192 10.08 8.92 14.19
N PHE A 193 9.39 9.55 13.23
CA PHE A 193 10.04 10.49 12.31
C PHE A 193 10.56 11.70 13.09
N ASP A 194 11.62 12.32 12.59
CA ASP A 194 12.20 13.49 13.26
C ASP A 194 11.34 14.75 13.07
N VAL A 195 10.72 14.89 11.87
CA VAL A 195 9.87 16.01 11.50
C VAL A 195 8.77 15.52 10.55
N CYS A 196 7.60 16.17 10.60
CA CYS A 196 6.59 16.01 9.56
C CYS A 196 6.13 17.37 9.04
N LEU A 197 6.03 17.51 7.72
CA LEU A 197 5.58 18.72 7.04
C LEU A 197 4.16 18.49 6.49
N ASP A 198 3.23 19.40 6.83
CA ASP A 198 1.90 19.38 6.24
C ASP A 198 1.95 19.96 4.81
N TYR A 199 1.65 19.12 3.81
CA TYR A 199 1.66 19.57 2.41
C TYR A 199 0.53 20.55 2.08
N ARG A 200 -0.51 20.67 2.92
CA ARG A 200 -1.61 21.61 2.76
C ARG A 200 -1.19 23.04 3.10
N GLU A 201 -0.13 23.19 3.87
CA GLU A 201 0.45 24.51 4.15
C GLU A 201 1.28 25.01 2.98
N PRO A 202 1.32 26.33 2.73
CA PRO A 202 2.04 26.91 1.60
C PRO A 202 3.57 26.70 1.70
N HIS A 203 4.23 26.82 0.55
CA HIS A 203 5.69 26.86 0.45
C HIS A 203 6.42 25.58 0.90
N LEU A 204 5.89 24.38 0.60
CA LEU A 204 6.49 23.12 0.94
C LEU A 204 7.99 23.03 0.57
N ALA A 205 8.36 23.48 -0.64
CA ALA A 205 9.76 23.44 -1.10
C ALA A 205 10.70 24.29 -0.22
N ARG A 206 10.23 25.45 0.29
CA ARG A 206 11.01 26.29 1.22
C ARG A 206 11.18 25.58 2.56
N ARG A 207 10.09 25.04 3.12
CA ARG A 207 10.13 24.33 4.41
C ARG A 207 11.00 23.08 4.34
N LEU A 208 10.99 22.36 3.22
CA LEU A 208 11.93 21.25 2.98
C LEU A 208 13.38 21.71 3.01
N ARG A 209 13.70 22.87 2.43
CA ARG A 209 15.05 23.43 2.44
C ARG A 209 15.52 23.81 3.86
N GLU A 210 14.61 24.34 4.67
CA GLU A 210 14.89 24.71 6.07
C GLU A 210 15.19 23.44 6.92
N VAL A 211 14.43 22.36 6.71
CA VAL A 211 14.59 21.09 7.45
C VAL A 211 15.75 20.26 6.90
N CYS A 212 15.95 20.23 5.58
CA CYS A 212 16.97 19.45 4.88
C CYS A 212 18.06 20.36 4.26
N PRO A 213 18.83 21.14 5.04
CA PRO A 213 19.77 22.13 4.48
C PRO A 213 20.91 21.52 3.65
N ARG A 214 21.26 20.28 3.88
CA ARG A 214 22.25 19.52 3.09
C ARG A 214 21.68 18.90 1.80
N GLY A 215 20.36 18.97 1.60
CA GLY A 215 19.63 18.29 0.55
C GLY A 215 19.10 16.92 1.00
N ILE A 216 18.31 16.29 0.12
CA ILE A 216 17.62 15.02 0.36
C ILE A 216 18.41 13.92 -0.36
N ASP A 217 18.84 12.89 0.38
CA ASP A 217 19.59 11.76 -0.19
C ASP A 217 18.65 10.68 -0.74
N VAL A 218 17.54 10.39 -0.02
CA VAL A 218 16.51 9.45 -0.49
C VAL A 218 15.13 10.10 -0.36
N TYR A 219 14.38 10.09 -1.43
CA TYR A 219 12.97 10.44 -1.41
C TYR A 219 12.11 9.23 -1.77
N PHE A 220 11.26 8.81 -0.84
CA PHE A 220 10.28 7.75 -1.07
C PHE A 220 8.94 8.38 -1.43
N ASP A 221 8.54 8.26 -2.70
CA ASP A 221 7.37 8.94 -3.25
C ASP A 221 6.16 8.01 -3.38
N ASN A 222 5.12 8.31 -2.58
CA ASN A 222 3.79 7.72 -2.69
C ASN A 222 2.77 8.64 -3.38
N VAL A 223 3.12 9.90 -3.63
CA VAL A 223 2.16 10.97 -3.93
C VAL A 223 2.30 11.51 -5.35
N GLY A 224 3.53 11.74 -5.82
CA GLY A 224 3.77 12.38 -7.12
C GLY A 224 3.37 13.86 -7.15
N GLY A 225 3.09 14.37 -8.32
CA GLY A 225 2.52 15.70 -8.54
C GLY A 225 3.35 16.85 -7.97
N GLU A 226 2.69 17.82 -7.36
CA GLU A 226 3.33 19.02 -6.78
C GLU A 226 4.25 18.70 -5.60
N VAL A 227 3.99 17.61 -4.86
CA VAL A 227 4.85 17.20 -3.76
C VAL A 227 6.20 16.73 -4.30
N LEU A 228 6.21 15.84 -5.30
CA LEU A 228 7.42 15.41 -5.98
C LEU A 228 8.18 16.60 -6.59
N ASP A 229 7.47 17.51 -7.25
CA ASP A 229 8.06 18.70 -7.87
C ASP A 229 8.72 19.65 -6.84
N SER A 230 8.13 19.75 -5.64
CA SER A 230 8.70 20.48 -4.50
C SER A 230 9.95 19.81 -3.92
N VAL A 231 9.96 18.48 -3.88
CA VAL A 231 11.12 17.69 -3.43
C VAL A 231 12.30 17.81 -4.39
N LEU A 232 12.05 17.81 -5.71
CA LEU A 232 13.09 17.98 -6.72
C LEU A 232 13.93 19.24 -6.51
N LEU A 233 13.34 20.35 -6.03
CA LEU A 233 14.10 21.57 -5.71
C LEU A 233 15.09 21.40 -4.54
N ASN A 234 14.92 20.36 -3.74
CA ASN A 234 15.68 20.10 -2.53
C ASN A 234 16.49 18.79 -2.59
N ILE A 235 16.46 18.08 -3.71
CA ILE A 235 17.21 16.83 -3.88
C ILE A 235 18.72 17.10 -3.72
N GLY A 236 19.40 16.26 -2.97
CA GLY A 236 20.85 16.33 -2.75
C GLY A 236 21.66 15.86 -3.95
N MET A 237 22.99 15.98 -3.85
CA MET A 237 23.91 15.45 -4.86
C MET A 237 23.82 13.91 -4.87
N ASN A 238 23.62 13.33 -6.06
CA ASN A 238 23.39 11.89 -6.25
C ASN A 238 22.17 11.36 -5.50
N GLY A 239 21.18 12.23 -5.21
CA GLY A 239 19.94 11.84 -4.54
C GLY A 239 19.17 10.78 -5.33
N ARG A 240 18.44 9.94 -4.61
CA ARG A 240 17.70 8.79 -5.15
C ARG A 240 16.23 8.96 -4.89
N ILE A 241 15.42 8.97 -5.93
CA ILE A 241 13.97 9.11 -5.87
C ILE A 241 13.34 7.75 -6.19
N VAL A 242 12.62 7.20 -5.21
CA VAL A 242 11.90 5.93 -5.30
C VAL A 242 10.45 6.25 -5.65
N LEU A 243 10.03 5.98 -6.88
CA LEU A 243 8.65 6.16 -7.31
C LEU A 243 7.85 4.90 -6.95
N CYS A 244 7.17 4.95 -5.82
CA CYS A 244 6.31 3.88 -5.32
C CYS A 244 4.86 4.05 -5.79
N GLY A 245 4.37 5.29 -5.84
CA GLY A 245 3.00 5.59 -6.23
C GLY A 245 2.82 7.06 -6.62
N ALA A 246 1.64 7.38 -7.12
CA ALA A 246 1.28 8.74 -7.54
C ALA A 246 -0.18 9.04 -7.18
N ILE A 247 -0.55 8.82 -5.89
CA ILE A 247 -1.95 8.86 -5.44
C ILE A 247 -2.65 10.19 -5.77
N SER A 248 -1.90 11.30 -5.84
CA SER A 248 -2.44 12.62 -6.23
C SER A 248 -2.95 12.66 -7.67
N GLN A 249 -2.58 11.68 -8.50
CA GLN A 249 -2.91 11.66 -9.92
C GLN A 249 -3.93 10.57 -10.30
N TYR A 250 -4.23 9.61 -9.42
CA TYR A 250 -5.09 8.46 -9.76
C TYR A 250 -6.55 8.84 -10.08
N ASN A 251 -7.00 9.98 -9.60
CA ASN A 251 -8.34 10.52 -9.88
C ASN A 251 -8.31 11.73 -10.84
N SER A 252 -7.15 12.06 -11.41
CA SER A 252 -6.99 13.24 -12.25
C SER A 252 -7.25 12.92 -13.72
N ALA A 253 -7.91 13.85 -14.43
CA ALA A 253 -8.16 13.72 -15.87
C ALA A 253 -6.90 13.92 -16.74
N GLY A 254 -5.77 14.31 -16.17
CA GLY A 254 -4.53 14.57 -16.89
C GLY A 254 -3.28 14.38 -16.04
N ALA A 255 -2.16 14.08 -16.69
CA ALA A 255 -0.88 13.92 -16.02
C ALA A 255 -0.31 15.27 -15.54
N PHE A 256 0.24 15.29 -14.33
CA PHE A 256 1.01 16.43 -13.84
C PHE A 256 2.40 16.44 -14.50
N GLY A 257 2.73 17.52 -15.21
CA GLY A 257 4.05 17.73 -15.78
C GLY A 257 5.03 18.29 -14.73
N LEU A 258 6.12 17.59 -14.45
CA LEU A 258 7.17 18.06 -13.54
C LEU A 258 7.84 19.32 -14.11
N LYS A 259 7.88 20.40 -13.35
CA LYS A 259 8.50 21.70 -13.71
C LYS A 259 9.98 21.74 -13.37
N ASN A 260 10.39 21.01 -12.32
CA ASN A 260 11.72 21.07 -11.73
C ASN A 260 12.62 19.86 -12.09
N HIS A 261 12.24 19.08 -13.12
CA HIS A 261 12.98 17.88 -13.54
C HIS A 261 14.46 18.15 -13.92
N THR A 262 14.82 19.39 -14.33
CA THR A 262 16.21 19.78 -14.61
C THR A 262 17.13 19.66 -13.40
N MET A 263 16.57 19.68 -12.18
CA MET A 263 17.34 19.44 -10.96
C MET A 263 17.98 18.04 -10.93
N MET A 264 17.38 17.07 -11.62
CA MET A 264 17.97 15.74 -11.81
C MET A 264 19.36 15.80 -12.46
N ILE A 265 19.51 16.66 -13.48
CA ILE A 265 20.79 16.88 -14.17
C ILE A 265 21.76 17.59 -13.23
N MET A 266 21.33 18.68 -12.60
CA MET A 266 22.18 19.52 -11.74
C MET A 266 22.71 18.76 -10.52
N ARG A 267 21.92 17.85 -9.98
CA ARG A 267 22.24 17.03 -8.82
C ARG A 267 22.76 15.63 -9.15
N ARG A 268 22.79 15.22 -10.44
CA ARG A 268 23.09 13.84 -10.88
C ARG A 268 22.23 12.83 -10.14
N ALA A 269 21.00 13.24 -9.80
CA ALA A 269 20.06 12.42 -9.08
C ALA A 269 19.47 11.32 -9.98
N SER A 270 18.99 10.25 -9.38
CA SER A 270 18.27 9.17 -10.06
C SER A 270 16.81 9.13 -9.63
N MET A 271 15.93 8.74 -10.54
CA MET A 271 14.51 8.51 -10.27
C MET A 271 14.15 7.15 -10.84
N LYS A 272 13.66 6.24 -9.98
CA LYS A 272 13.39 4.85 -10.36
C LYS A 272 12.02 4.41 -9.86
N GLY A 273 11.17 3.96 -10.80
CA GLY A 273 9.93 3.25 -10.48
C GLY A 273 10.18 1.77 -10.24
N PHE A 274 9.28 1.14 -9.49
CA PHE A 274 9.30 -0.30 -9.26
C PHE A 274 7.89 -0.82 -8.96
N ILE A 275 7.70 -2.10 -9.18
CA ILE A 275 6.49 -2.83 -8.79
C ILE A 275 6.89 -3.95 -7.84
N VAL A 276 6.27 -4.00 -6.67
CA VAL A 276 6.62 -4.99 -5.64
C VAL A 276 6.46 -6.44 -6.11
N LEU A 277 5.57 -6.70 -7.07
CA LEU A 277 5.36 -8.03 -7.65
C LEU A 277 6.62 -8.61 -8.32
N ASP A 278 7.53 -7.75 -8.80
CA ASP A 278 8.80 -8.18 -9.40
C ASP A 278 9.74 -8.83 -8.37
N TYR A 279 9.48 -8.58 -7.08
CA TYR A 279 10.26 -9.12 -5.95
C TYR A 279 9.61 -10.33 -5.29
N ALA A 280 8.57 -10.93 -5.88
CA ALA A 280 7.77 -11.98 -5.24
C ALA A 280 8.59 -13.18 -4.72
N SER A 281 9.66 -13.55 -5.42
CA SER A 281 10.58 -14.64 -4.99
C SER A 281 11.40 -14.30 -3.73
N ARG A 282 11.44 -13.02 -3.33
CA ARG A 282 12.22 -12.50 -2.21
C ARG A 282 11.36 -11.98 -1.05
N TYR A 283 10.04 -12.12 -1.11
CA TYR A 283 9.14 -11.60 -0.06
C TYR A 283 9.50 -12.07 1.33
N ALA A 284 9.98 -13.33 1.47
CA ALA A 284 10.38 -13.89 2.75
C ALA A 284 11.51 -13.08 3.43
N GLU A 285 12.42 -12.46 2.66
CA GLU A 285 13.49 -11.60 3.21
C GLU A 285 12.89 -10.39 3.94
N ALA A 286 11.96 -9.70 3.26
CA ALA A 286 11.28 -8.54 3.82
C ALA A 286 10.40 -8.92 5.02
N GLN A 287 9.63 -10.00 4.90
CA GLN A 287 8.73 -10.46 5.95
C GLN A 287 9.47 -10.85 7.23
N LEU A 288 10.64 -11.48 7.11
CA LEU A 288 11.47 -11.87 8.26
C LEU A 288 11.97 -10.63 9.03
N GLU A 289 12.51 -9.63 8.33
CA GLU A 289 13.03 -8.42 8.96
C GLU A 289 11.90 -7.58 9.56
N LEU A 290 10.83 -7.34 8.79
CA LEU A 290 9.68 -6.56 9.25
C LEU A 290 8.98 -7.21 10.44
N GLY A 291 8.81 -8.55 10.41
CA GLY A 291 8.23 -9.31 11.51
C GLY A 291 9.07 -9.17 12.79
N ALA A 292 10.38 -9.28 12.68
CA ALA A 292 11.29 -9.06 13.79
C ALA A 292 11.18 -7.62 14.34
N MET A 293 11.09 -6.60 13.47
CA MET A 293 10.94 -5.21 13.89
C MET A 293 9.63 -4.98 14.66
N VAL A 294 8.50 -5.60 14.23
CA VAL A 294 7.22 -5.50 14.95
C VAL A 294 7.32 -6.18 16.32
N LEU A 295 7.80 -7.42 16.38
CA LEU A 295 7.89 -8.20 17.62
C LEU A 295 8.84 -7.57 18.64
N ASN A 296 9.87 -6.86 18.19
CA ASN A 296 10.82 -6.14 19.05
C ASN A 296 10.37 -4.71 19.39
N GLY A 297 9.18 -4.27 18.95
CA GLY A 297 8.66 -2.92 19.19
C GLY A 297 9.41 -1.81 18.45
N GLN A 298 10.16 -2.15 17.39
CA GLN A 298 10.90 -1.20 16.57
C GLN A 298 10.08 -0.64 15.39
N LEU A 299 8.96 -1.30 15.08
CA LEU A 299 8.04 -0.88 14.03
C LEU A 299 6.62 -0.81 14.59
N HIS A 300 6.05 0.40 14.51
CA HIS A 300 4.68 0.69 14.88
C HIS A 300 3.80 0.80 13.64
N HIS A 301 2.57 0.36 13.74
CA HIS A 301 1.61 0.38 12.65
C HIS A 301 0.23 0.81 13.14
N ALA A 302 -0.66 1.11 12.21
CA ALA A 302 -2.06 1.38 12.48
C ALA A 302 -2.93 0.81 11.35
N GLU A 303 -4.12 0.35 11.70
CA GLU A 303 -5.13 -0.11 10.78
C GLU A 303 -6.40 0.73 10.92
N HIS A 304 -6.91 1.18 9.78
CA HIS A 304 -8.23 1.79 9.66
C HIS A 304 -9.19 0.72 9.18
N VAL A 305 -9.99 0.21 10.10
CA VAL A 305 -10.90 -0.91 9.84
C VAL A 305 -12.29 -0.40 9.50
N VAL A 306 -12.83 -0.84 8.36
CA VAL A 306 -14.19 -0.55 7.89
C VAL A 306 -14.99 -1.86 7.90
N GLU A 307 -16.18 -1.85 8.46
CA GLU A 307 -17.04 -3.02 8.58
C GLU A 307 -17.90 -3.23 7.31
N GLY A 308 -17.95 -4.46 6.82
CA GLY A 308 -18.88 -4.91 5.79
C GLY A 308 -18.43 -4.67 4.34
N LEU A 309 -18.56 -5.72 3.52
CA LEU A 309 -18.18 -5.73 2.11
C LEU A 309 -18.81 -4.61 1.28
N ALA A 310 -20.05 -4.23 1.57
CA ALA A 310 -20.77 -3.18 0.85
C ALA A 310 -20.09 -1.80 0.97
N ASN A 311 -19.29 -1.57 2.02
CA ASN A 311 -18.60 -0.31 2.29
C ASN A 311 -17.22 -0.22 1.61
N THR A 312 -16.83 -1.23 0.84
CA THR A 312 -15.51 -1.28 0.17
C THR A 312 -15.27 -0.10 -0.79
N PRO A 313 -16.26 0.37 -1.59
CA PRO A 313 -16.06 1.55 -2.44
C PRO A 313 -15.79 2.83 -1.64
N ASP A 314 -16.50 3.04 -0.54
CA ASP A 314 -16.29 4.20 0.34
C ASP A 314 -14.94 4.11 1.05
N ALA A 315 -14.53 2.91 1.49
CA ALA A 315 -13.21 2.66 2.05
C ALA A 315 -12.08 3.00 1.06
N LEU A 316 -12.27 2.74 -0.24
CA LEU A 316 -11.32 3.16 -1.27
C LEU A 316 -11.27 4.69 -1.39
N ASN A 317 -12.41 5.37 -1.38
CA ASN A 317 -12.49 6.82 -1.47
C ASN A 317 -11.84 7.53 -0.27
N LEU A 318 -11.85 6.92 0.93
CA LEU A 318 -11.16 7.46 2.11
C LEU A 318 -9.66 7.68 1.86
N LEU A 319 -9.01 6.84 1.06
CA LEU A 319 -7.59 6.99 0.74
C LEU A 319 -7.30 8.28 -0.02
N PHE A 320 -8.21 8.72 -0.87
CA PHE A 320 -8.06 9.91 -1.71
C PHE A 320 -8.46 11.19 -0.98
N SER A 321 -9.39 11.11 -0.05
CA SER A 321 -9.79 12.26 0.80
C SER A 321 -8.84 12.50 1.98
N GLY A 322 -7.95 11.52 2.25
CA GLY A 322 -7.09 11.55 3.43
C GLY A 322 -7.85 11.28 4.74
N GLY A 323 -8.99 10.58 4.67
CA GLY A 323 -9.78 10.21 5.85
C GLY A 323 -9.28 8.97 6.59
N ASN A 324 -8.31 8.24 6.04
CA ASN A 324 -7.73 7.06 6.65
C ASN A 324 -6.51 7.36 7.53
N HIS A 325 -6.23 6.49 8.50
CA HIS A 325 -5.00 6.42 9.27
C HIS A 325 -4.37 5.03 9.08
N GLY A 326 -3.09 4.98 8.73
CA GLY A 326 -2.40 3.70 8.48
C GLY A 326 -3.00 2.89 7.32
N LYS A 327 -3.05 1.57 7.49
CA LYS A 327 -3.57 0.61 6.50
C LYS A 327 -5.08 0.52 6.56
N THR A 328 -5.77 0.74 5.44
CA THR A 328 -7.21 0.53 5.35
C THR A 328 -7.52 -0.93 5.02
N LEU A 329 -8.34 -1.54 5.86
CA LEU A 329 -8.85 -2.90 5.74
C LEU A 329 -10.38 -2.88 5.79
N VAL A 330 -11.03 -3.75 5.02
CA VAL A 330 -12.47 -4.00 5.15
C VAL A 330 -12.68 -5.39 5.74
N VAL A 331 -13.42 -5.47 6.86
CA VAL A 331 -13.82 -6.75 7.46
C VAL A 331 -15.04 -7.28 6.73
N VAL A 332 -14.91 -8.46 6.14
CA VAL A 332 -15.98 -9.21 5.49
C VAL A 332 -16.56 -10.25 6.46
N ASP A 333 -15.69 -11.00 7.14
CA ASP A 333 -16.06 -11.95 8.18
C ASP A 333 -15.08 -11.87 9.36
N PRO A 334 -15.51 -11.32 10.51
CA PRO A 334 -14.65 -11.16 11.68
C PRO A 334 -14.25 -12.48 12.36
N THR A 335 -14.87 -13.61 11.99
CA THR A 335 -14.52 -14.92 12.55
C THR A 335 -13.25 -15.51 11.93
N VAL A 336 -12.73 -14.93 10.86
CA VAL A 336 -11.45 -15.29 10.25
C VAL A 336 -10.33 -14.62 11.05
N VAL A 337 -9.67 -15.38 11.88
CA VAL A 337 -8.58 -14.93 12.75
C VAL A 337 -7.35 -15.80 12.58
N LEU A 338 -6.18 -15.26 12.84
CA LEU A 338 -4.92 -15.98 12.90
C LEU A 338 -4.73 -16.46 14.35
N ASN A 339 -4.65 -17.78 14.55
CA ASN A 339 -4.44 -18.43 15.86
C ASN A 339 -2.95 -18.71 16.12
#